data_9950782638882e6265466ac5eae1f103
#
_entry.id   9950782638882e6265466ac5eae1f103
#
_cell.length_a   1.000
_cell.length_b   1.000
_cell.length_c   1.000
_cell.angle_alpha   90.00
_cell.angle_beta   90.00
_cell.angle_gamma   90.00
#
_symmetry.space_group_name_H-M   'P 1'
#
loop_
_entity.id
_entity.type
_entity.pdbx_description
1 polymer ?
#
loop_
_entity_poly.entity_id
_entity_poly.type
_entity_poly.pdbx_seq_one_letter_code
_entity_poly.pdbx_strand_id
1 'polypeptide(L)'
;MTHQFNPTILREYDIRGIVGDTLTEADAYALGRTYAALGRDEGARRIAVGRDGRTHSGMLESALVRGLTEGGIDAVLIGMGPSPMLYFATHYLDVDGGIQVTGSHNPADYNGFKLLLNGRSVFGAEIQAIGQRSSRGHWSEGNGATEEVDIREAYVNRLVEGFSGKPYRVGWDAGNGAAGPILDMLVDRLPGQHHVIFSEVDGTFPNHHPDPTVEKNLADLKELVEREQLDFGIAFDGDGDRVGAVDGKGRVIWGDQLLMILAAPVLDELPGATIIADVKASQTLFDRIAELGGRPLMWKTGHSLIKSKMKETGAPLAGEMSGHIFFKHRWYGFDDALYAAVRLIEAVSQSGGSLTGIMDSMPKTTATPEMRFEVDEVRKFAIVEEVRDRLSGDGAKVDATDGVRVSTGDGWWLLRASNTQDVLVARAEAADQSGLDRLVAQIDDQLAKSGVKRVEATH
;
A
#
# COMPACT_ATOMS: atom_id res chain seq x y z
N MET A 1 -1.10 -16.34 31.60
CA MET A 1 -2.40 -16.01 30.94
C MET A 1 -2.31 -16.44 29.49
N THR A 2 -3.42 -16.83 28.87
CA THR A 2 -3.51 -17.17 27.44
C THR A 2 -4.53 -16.26 26.80
N HIS A 3 -4.35 -15.96 25.50
CA HIS A 3 -5.35 -15.21 24.75
C HIS A 3 -5.47 -15.82 23.34
N GLN A 4 -6.68 -15.99 22.88
CA GLN A 4 -6.98 -16.52 21.56
C GLN A 4 -7.57 -15.41 20.70
N PHE A 5 -6.83 -15.00 19.68
CA PHE A 5 -7.31 -14.07 18.67
C PHE A 5 -8.44 -14.68 17.85
N ASN A 6 -9.36 -13.84 17.38
CA ASN A 6 -10.26 -14.24 16.31
C ASN A 6 -9.40 -14.59 15.07
N PRO A 7 -9.52 -15.79 14.48
CA PRO A 7 -8.65 -16.18 13.36
C PRO A 7 -8.75 -15.24 12.15
N THR A 8 -9.89 -14.59 11.95
CA THR A 8 -10.12 -13.71 10.81
C THR A 8 -9.33 -12.41 10.85
N ILE A 9 -8.77 -12.03 12.02
CA ILE A 9 -7.94 -10.83 12.13
C ILE A 9 -6.46 -11.07 11.80
N LEU A 10 -5.99 -12.33 11.88
CA LEU A 10 -4.61 -12.70 11.58
C LEU A 10 -4.44 -12.88 10.07
N ARG A 11 -4.30 -11.75 9.34
CA ARG A 11 -4.25 -11.74 7.89
C ARG A 11 -2.84 -11.92 7.34
N GLU A 12 -2.70 -11.97 6.02
CA GLU A 12 -1.43 -12.24 5.36
C GLU A 12 -0.38 -11.14 5.60
N TYR A 13 -0.80 -9.86 5.63
CA TYR A 13 0.17 -8.74 5.68
C TYR A 13 0.13 -7.94 6.98
N ASP A 14 -0.93 -8.07 7.76
CA ASP A 14 -1.16 -7.34 9.00
C ASP A 14 -2.20 -8.05 9.88
N ILE A 15 -2.45 -7.49 11.07
CA ILE A 15 -3.57 -7.86 11.91
C ILE A 15 -4.66 -6.83 11.66
N ARG A 16 -5.89 -7.26 11.31
CA ARG A 16 -6.97 -6.35 10.96
C ARG A 16 -8.35 -6.92 11.26
N GLY A 17 -9.21 -6.12 11.94
CA GLY A 17 -10.56 -6.53 12.29
C GLY A 17 -11.50 -5.37 12.51
N ILE A 18 -12.78 -5.69 12.73
CA ILE A 18 -13.83 -4.73 13.12
C ILE A 18 -13.75 -4.53 14.63
N VAL A 19 -13.59 -3.27 15.04
CA VAL A 19 -13.44 -2.92 16.47
C VAL A 19 -14.74 -3.13 17.23
N GLY A 20 -14.62 -3.85 18.35
CA GLY A 20 -15.77 -4.23 19.18
C GLY A 20 -16.47 -5.53 18.76
N ASP A 21 -16.09 -6.09 17.60
CA ASP A 21 -16.60 -7.37 17.11
C ASP A 21 -15.43 -8.40 17.02
N THR A 22 -14.58 -8.28 16.03
CA THR A 22 -13.47 -9.23 15.79
C THR A 22 -12.14 -8.75 16.37
N LEU A 23 -11.99 -7.45 16.61
CA LEU A 23 -10.80 -6.82 17.20
C LEU A 23 -11.18 -6.02 18.45
N THR A 24 -10.50 -6.29 19.56
CA THR A 24 -10.79 -5.68 20.84
C THR A 24 -9.55 -5.10 21.52
N GLU A 25 -9.75 -4.33 22.61
CA GLU A 25 -8.66 -3.88 23.47
C GLU A 25 -7.87 -5.05 24.07
N ALA A 26 -8.54 -6.17 24.36
CA ALA A 26 -7.87 -7.38 24.88
C ALA A 26 -6.92 -8.01 23.83
N ASP A 27 -7.29 -7.93 22.54
CA ASP A 27 -6.42 -8.38 21.45
C ASP A 27 -5.19 -7.48 21.33
N ALA A 28 -5.36 -6.16 21.42
CA ALA A 28 -4.25 -5.21 21.37
C ALA A 28 -3.25 -5.45 22.53
N TYR A 29 -3.76 -5.66 23.75
CA TYR A 29 -2.93 -6.01 24.91
C TYR A 29 -2.21 -7.33 24.70
N ALA A 30 -2.91 -8.37 24.28
CA ALA A 30 -2.33 -9.69 24.04
C ALA A 30 -1.28 -9.67 22.92
N LEU A 31 -1.52 -8.86 21.88
CA LEU A 31 -0.52 -8.61 20.85
C LEU A 31 0.74 -7.98 21.45
N GLY A 32 0.60 -6.93 22.27
CA GLY A 32 1.74 -6.29 22.94
C GLY A 32 2.56 -7.28 23.77
N ARG A 33 1.90 -8.11 24.58
CA ARG A 33 2.55 -9.17 25.38
C ARG A 33 3.29 -10.21 24.53
N THR A 34 2.62 -10.65 23.46
CA THR A 34 3.17 -11.68 22.57
C THR A 34 4.32 -11.14 21.74
N TYR A 35 4.16 -9.91 21.23
CA TYR A 35 5.17 -9.25 20.43
C TYR A 35 6.41 -8.89 21.27
N ALA A 36 6.22 -8.47 22.53
CA ALA A 36 7.33 -8.26 23.45
C ALA A 36 8.16 -9.55 23.66
N ALA A 37 7.49 -10.68 23.84
CA ALA A 37 8.17 -11.96 23.98
C ALA A 37 8.91 -12.36 22.70
N LEU A 38 8.30 -12.18 21.52
CA LEU A 38 8.94 -12.41 20.23
C LEU A 38 10.17 -11.49 20.03
N GLY A 39 10.00 -10.20 20.29
CA GLY A 39 11.07 -9.22 20.14
C GLY A 39 12.26 -9.53 21.05
N ARG A 40 12.02 -9.86 22.32
CA ARG A 40 13.09 -10.23 23.27
C ARG A 40 13.84 -11.48 22.86
N ASP A 41 13.16 -12.47 22.29
CA ASP A 41 13.81 -13.68 21.76
C ASP A 41 14.75 -13.33 20.58
N GLU A 42 14.45 -12.28 19.84
CA GLU A 42 15.26 -11.74 18.75
C GLU A 42 16.22 -10.59 19.19
N GLY A 43 16.31 -10.31 20.49
CA GLY A 43 17.22 -9.32 21.06
C GLY A 43 16.68 -7.90 21.11
N ALA A 44 15.44 -7.65 20.72
CA ALA A 44 14.81 -6.34 20.75
C ALA A 44 14.56 -5.86 22.19
N ARG A 45 14.70 -4.56 22.40
CA ARG A 45 14.50 -3.86 23.67
C ARG A 45 13.57 -2.67 23.58
N ARG A 46 13.53 -1.99 22.42
CA ARG A 46 12.78 -0.76 22.21
C ARG A 46 11.95 -0.85 20.93
N ILE A 47 10.67 -0.53 21.00
CA ILE A 47 9.73 -0.59 19.89
C ILE A 47 9.04 0.77 19.73
N ALA A 48 9.11 1.35 18.53
CA ALA A 48 8.33 2.52 18.18
C ALA A 48 6.85 2.17 18.04
N VAL A 49 5.97 3.00 18.56
CA VAL A 49 4.52 2.84 18.42
C VAL A 49 3.93 4.13 17.86
N GLY A 50 3.20 4.02 16.77
CA GLY A 50 2.44 5.09 16.17
C GLY A 50 1.00 4.68 15.92
N ARG A 51 0.15 5.64 15.60
CA ARG A 51 -1.25 5.39 15.29
C ARG A 51 -1.78 6.31 14.20
N ASP A 52 -2.81 5.84 13.50
CA ASP A 52 -3.61 6.69 12.62
C ASP A 52 -4.65 7.51 13.39
N GLY A 53 -5.50 8.23 12.66
CA GLY A 53 -6.52 9.12 13.22
C GLY A 53 -7.87 8.46 13.52
N ARG A 54 -8.01 7.15 13.42
CA ARG A 54 -9.27 6.46 13.68
C ARG A 54 -9.71 6.61 15.15
N THR A 55 -11.01 6.66 15.38
CA THR A 55 -11.59 6.94 16.70
C THR A 55 -11.16 5.96 17.80
N HIS A 56 -10.81 4.71 17.42
CA HIS A 56 -10.38 3.67 18.36
C HIS A 56 -8.88 3.51 18.47
N SER A 57 -8.07 4.20 17.63
CA SER A 57 -6.62 3.98 17.57
C SER A 57 -5.93 4.30 18.90
N GLY A 58 -6.35 5.34 19.61
CA GLY A 58 -5.78 5.67 20.92
C GLY A 58 -6.03 4.63 22.02
N MET A 59 -7.22 4.02 22.02
CA MET A 59 -7.56 2.93 22.95
C MET A 59 -6.72 1.68 22.67
N LEU A 60 -6.61 1.29 21.40
CA LEU A 60 -5.82 0.13 20.98
C LEU A 60 -4.31 0.36 21.21
N GLU A 61 -3.79 1.56 20.93
CA GLU A 61 -2.41 1.96 21.22
C GLU A 61 -2.11 1.81 22.72
N SER A 62 -2.96 2.35 23.59
CA SER A 62 -2.78 2.28 25.04
C SER A 62 -2.73 0.85 25.57
N ALA A 63 -3.58 -0.02 25.06
CA ALA A 63 -3.59 -1.44 25.43
C ALA A 63 -2.34 -2.19 24.91
N LEU A 64 -1.95 -1.91 23.66
CA LEU A 64 -0.74 -2.46 23.04
C LEU A 64 0.51 -2.08 23.84
N VAL A 65 0.66 -0.79 24.17
CA VAL A 65 1.80 -0.24 24.93
C VAL A 65 1.89 -0.88 26.30
N ARG A 66 0.76 -1.00 27.01
CA ARG A 66 0.71 -1.73 28.29
C ARG A 66 1.21 -3.17 28.12
N GLY A 67 0.77 -3.87 27.07
CA GLY A 67 1.24 -5.21 26.78
C GLY A 67 2.75 -5.30 26.51
N LEU A 68 3.29 -4.36 25.73
CA LEU A 68 4.73 -4.27 25.44
C LEU A 68 5.55 -4.03 26.72
N THR A 69 5.16 -3.04 27.53
CA THR A 69 5.90 -2.66 28.74
C THR A 69 5.85 -3.73 29.82
N GLU A 70 4.68 -4.33 30.07
CA GLU A 70 4.55 -5.50 30.97
C GLU A 70 5.28 -6.73 30.43
N GLY A 71 5.54 -6.80 29.13
CA GLY A 71 6.39 -7.81 28.48
C GLY A 71 7.89 -7.52 28.59
N GLY A 72 8.28 -6.32 29.11
CA GLY A 72 9.68 -5.92 29.30
C GLY A 72 10.34 -5.29 28.06
N ILE A 73 9.55 -4.68 27.19
CA ILE A 73 9.98 -3.87 26.04
C ILE A 73 9.68 -2.41 26.31
N ASP A 74 10.63 -1.52 26.06
CA ASP A 74 10.39 -0.08 26.10
C ASP A 74 9.58 0.35 24.88
N ALA A 75 8.53 1.13 25.10
CA ALA A 75 7.67 1.66 24.05
C ALA A 75 8.01 3.14 23.77
N VAL A 76 8.39 3.45 22.53
CA VAL A 76 8.67 4.82 22.07
C VAL A 76 7.47 5.30 21.27
N LEU A 77 6.65 6.18 21.86
CA LEU A 77 5.43 6.70 21.25
C LEU A 77 5.79 7.87 20.32
N ILE A 78 5.49 7.72 19.04
CA ILE A 78 5.69 8.79 18.05
C ILE A 78 4.39 9.58 17.77
N GLY A 79 3.30 9.23 18.44
CA GLY A 79 2.01 9.90 18.32
C GLY A 79 1.24 9.53 17.04
N MET A 80 0.30 10.41 16.69
CA MET A 80 -0.55 10.26 15.51
C MET A 80 0.19 10.73 14.24
N GLY A 81 0.18 9.89 13.22
CA GLY A 81 0.74 10.18 11.92
C GLY A 81 0.60 9.03 10.93
N PRO A 82 1.02 9.22 9.68
CA PRO A 82 0.92 8.21 8.64
C PRO A 82 1.83 7.01 8.91
N SER A 83 1.47 5.85 8.38
CA SER A 83 2.28 4.62 8.48
C SER A 83 3.74 4.80 8.06
N PRO A 84 4.07 5.51 6.96
CA PRO A 84 5.47 5.78 6.62
C PRO A 84 6.23 6.60 7.65
N MET A 85 5.57 7.44 8.47
CA MET A 85 6.25 8.12 9.58
C MET A 85 6.72 7.12 10.64
N LEU A 86 5.97 6.05 10.91
CA LEU A 86 6.46 4.96 11.76
C LEU A 86 7.63 4.23 11.11
N TYR A 87 7.55 3.94 9.82
CA TYR A 87 8.67 3.30 9.11
C TYR A 87 9.92 4.17 9.17
N PHE A 88 9.77 5.48 8.98
CA PHE A 88 10.86 6.45 9.17
C PHE A 88 11.41 6.40 10.61
N ALA A 89 10.56 6.33 11.63
CA ALA A 89 10.98 6.22 13.03
C ALA A 89 11.93 5.04 13.26
N THR A 90 11.71 3.89 12.61
CA THR A 90 12.57 2.71 12.74
C THR A 90 13.95 2.87 12.10
N HIS A 91 14.17 3.95 11.33
CA HIS A 91 15.45 4.31 10.74
C HIS A 91 16.09 5.54 11.41
N TYR A 92 15.27 6.37 12.05
CA TYR A 92 15.70 7.64 12.64
C TYR A 92 15.98 7.55 14.15
N LEU A 93 15.19 6.74 14.85
CA LEU A 93 15.33 6.50 16.29
C LEU A 93 16.15 5.23 16.55
N ASP A 94 16.71 5.14 17.75
CA ASP A 94 17.36 3.92 18.26
C ASP A 94 16.27 2.96 18.78
N VAL A 95 15.63 2.23 17.87
CA VAL A 95 14.58 1.24 18.14
C VAL A 95 14.79 -0.01 17.29
N ASP A 96 14.37 -1.16 17.81
CA ASP A 96 14.56 -2.46 17.17
C ASP A 96 13.39 -2.84 16.25
N GLY A 97 12.32 -2.04 16.25
CA GLY A 97 11.13 -2.30 15.42
C GLY A 97 10.05 -1.26 15.63
N GLY A 98 8.89 -1.50 15.08
CA GLY A 98 7.77 -0.57 15.18
C GLY A 98 6.41 -1.24 15.00
N ILE A 99 5.39 -0.64 15.59
CA ILE A 99 4.00 -1.05 15.44
C ILE A 99 3.15 0.17 15.10
N GLN A 100 2.46 0.14 13.94
CA GLN A 100 1.47 1.14 13.58
C GLN A 100 0.08 0.63 13.85
N VAL A 101 -0.67 1.34 14.67
CA VAL A 101 -2.10 1.09 14.90
C VAL A 101 -2.89 1.78 13.79
N THR A 102 -3.43 1.00 12.85
CA THR A 102 -4.12 1.55 11.67
C THR A 102 -5.10 0.58 11.04
N GLY A 103 -6.17 1.13 10.48
CA GLY A 103 -7.08 0.44 9.59
C GLY A 103 -6.82 0.73 8.10
N SER A 104 -5.78 1.52 7.75
CA SER A 104 -5.45 1.95 6.39
C SER A 104 -6.69 2.51 5.67
N HIS A 105 -7.00 2.02 4.47
CA HIS A 105 -8.16 2.37 3.66
C HIS A 105 -9.44 1.58 3.99
N ASN A 106 -9.47 0.77 5.05
CA ASN A 106 -10.70 0.05 5.43
C ASN A 106 -11.79 1.01 5.94
N PRO A 107 -13.07 0.59 5.98
CA PRO A 107 -14.15 1.36 6.61
C PRO A 107 -13.82 1.86 8.01
N ALA A 108 -14.54 2.88 8.49
CA ALA A 108 -14.25 3.58 9.74
C ALA A 108 -14.29 2.70 11.00
N ASP A 109 -15.05 1.61 10.97
CA ASP A 109 -15.19 0.63 12.06
C ASP A 109 -14.05 -0.39 12.14
N TYR A 110 -13.17 -0.43 11.13
CA TYR A 110 -11.98 -1.28 11.12
C TYR A 110 -10.80 -0.61 11.83
N ASN A 111 -9.91 -1.46 12.38
CA ASN A 111 -8.57 -1.08 12.81
C ASN A 111 -7.63 -2.30 12.75
N GLY A 112 -6.35 -2.10 13.10
CA GLY A 112 -5.38 -3.19 13.05
C GLY A 112 -3.97 -2.76 13.43
N PHE A 113 -3.00 -3.61 13.07
CA PHE A 113 -1.59 -3.41 13.44
C PHE A 113 -0.68 -3.84 12.29
N LYS A 114 0.15 -2.91 11.81
CA LYS A 114 1.29 -3.20 10.95
C LYS A 114 2.53 -3.35 11.82
N LEU A 115 3.28 -4.43 11.60
CA LEU A 115 4.36 -4.87 12.50
C LEU A 115 5.71 -4.88 11.79
N LEU A 116 6.74 -4.29 12.43
CA LEU A 116 8.12 -4.32 11.96
C LEU A 116 9.05 -4.75 13.09
N LEU A 117 9.95 -5.70 12.84
CA LEU A 117 10.94 -6.16 13.79
C LEU A 117 12.29 -6.33 13.09
N ASN A 118 13.36 -5.79 13.69
CA ASN A 118 14.74 -5.91 13.19
C ASN A 118 14.87 -5.56 11.69
N GLY A 119 14.23 -4.43 11.27
CA GLY A 119 14.31 -3.92 9.90
C GLY A 119 13.57 -4.77 8.84
N ARG A 120 12.57 -5.56 9.26
CA ARG A 120 11.69 -6.32 8.37
C ARG A 120 10.22 -6.19 8.77
N SER A 121 9.32 -6.30 7.79
CA SER A 121 7.90 -6.46 8.09
C SER A 121 7.64 -7.86 8.66
N VAL A 122 6.76 -7.95 9.65
CA VAL A 122 6.24 -9.21 10.21
C VAL A 122 4.93 -9.53 9.49
N PHE A 123 4.87 -10.63 8.73
CA PHE A 123 3.71 -10.98 7.90
C PHE A 123 3.61 -12.50 7.66
N GLY A 124 2.53 -12.95 7.05
CA GLY A 124 2.32 -14.35 6.67
C GLY A 124 2.40 -15.31 7.85
N ALA A 125 3.27 -16.30 7.75
CA ALA A 125 3.47 -17.32 8.79
C ALA A 125 3.88 -16.73 10.16
N GLU A 126 4.55 -15.57 10.18
CA GLU A 126 4.95 -14.92 11.44
C GLU A 126 3.73 -14.35 12.19
N ILE A 127 2.74 -13.79 11.49
CA ILE A 127 1.47 -13.37 12.10
C ILE A 127 0.72 -14.57 12.67
N GLN A 128 0.66 -15.69 11.94
CA GLN A 128 0.06 -16.93 12.44
C GLN A 128 0.82 -17.46 13.67
N ALA A 129 2.13 -17.36 13.68
CA ALA A 129 2.95 -17.75 14.84
C ALA A 129 2.70 -16.86 16.07
N ILE A 130 2.43 -15.55 15.89
CA ILE A 130 1.98 -14.65 16.97
C ILE A 130 0.68 -15.18 17.58
N GLY A 131 -0.31 -15.54 16.76
CA GLY A 131 -1.57 -16.12 17.23
C GLY A 131 -1.36 -17.42 18.05
N GLN A 132 -0.54 -18.33 17.53
CA GLN A 132 -0.21 -19.58 18.21
C GLN A 132 0.56 -19.36 19.53
N ARG A 133 1.47 -18.40 19.56
CA ARG A 133 2.25 -18.05 20.75
C ARG A 133 1.35 -17.48 21.84
N SER A 134 0.43 -16.59 21.49
CA SER A 134 -0.55 -15.99 22.39
C SER A 134 -1.48 -17.04 22.98
N SER A 135 -2.02 -17.97 22.17
CA SER A 135 -2.93 -19.04 22.63
C SER A 135 -2.26 -20.02 23.63
N ARG A 136 -0.94 -20.15 23.56
CA ARG A 136 -0.16 -20.97 24.50
C ARG A 136 0.31 -20.18 25.73
N GLY A 137 0.05 -18.88 25.81
CA GLY A 137 0.51 -18.02 26.90
C GLY A 137 2.03 -17.83 26.94
N HIS A 138 2.71 -17.94 25.82
CA HIS A 138 4.15 -17.74 25.72
C HIS A 138 4.47 -16.24 25.72
N TRP A 139 4.21 -15.59 26.83
CA TRP A 139 4.46 -14.19 27.09
C TRP A 139 5.72 -14.02 27.94
N SER A 140 6.44 -12.91 27.70
CA SER A 140 7.52 -12.49 28.59
C SER A 140 6.95 -11.60 29.70
N GLU A 141 7.69 -11.52 30.80
CA GLU A 141 7.41 -10.60 31.89
C GLU A 141 8.57 -9.61 32.06
N GLY A 142 8.23 -8.39 32.41
CA GLY A 142 9.22 -7.33 32.62
C GLY A 142 8.56 -6.02 33.01
N ASN A 143 9.32 -4.97 32.99
CA ASN A 143 8.88 -3.61 33.31
C ASN A 143 9.59 -2.64 32.36
N GLY A 144 9.10 -2.54 31.13
CA GLY A 144 9.57 -1.59 30.13
C GLY A 144 9.11 -0.17 30.45
N ALA A 145 9.84 0.80 29.96
CA ALA A 145 9.50 2.21 30.06
C ALA A 145 8.65 2.67 28.87
N THR A 146 8.01 3.83 29.01
CA THR A 146 7.33 4.54 27.94
C THR A 146 7.98 5.90 27.74
N GLU A 147 8.28 6.26 26.49
CA GLU A 147 8.85 7.54 26.10
C GLU A 147 8.01 8.12 24.96
N GLU A 148 7.77 9.44 24.97
CA GLU A 148 7.10 10.15 23.87
C GLU A 148 8.15 10.95 23.09
N VAL A 149 8.16 10.81 21.75
CA VAL A 149 9.11 11.49 20.87
C VAL A 149 8.37 12.07 19.67
N ASP A 150 8.42 13.39 19.51
CA ASP A 150 7.90 14.05 18.32
C ASP A 150 8.93 14.03 17.18
N ILE A 151 8.62 13.32 16.11
CA ILE A 151 9.48 13.19 14.92
C ILE A 151 8.93 13.88 13.68
N ARG A 152 7.80 14.59 13.77
CA ARG A 152 7.12 15.19 12.62
C ARG A 152 8.04 16.13 11.84
N GLU A 153 8.71 17.03 12.52
CA GLU A 153 9.68 17.94 11.91
C GLU A 153 10.84 17.20 11.21
N ALA A 154 11.40 16.19 11.86
CA ALA A 154 12.49 15.40 11.30
C ALA A 154 12.01 14.64 10.05
N TYR A 155 10.81 14.07 10.10
CA TYR A 155 10.22 13.36 8.97
C TYR A 155 9.96 14.29 7.78
N VAL A 156 9.31 15.44 8.00
CA VAL A 156 9.03 16.41 6.94
C VAL A 156 10.33 16.98 6.34
N ASN A 157 11.33 17.30 7.15
CA ASN A 157 12.64 17.74 6.65
C ASN A 157 13.27 16.66 5.76
N ARG A 158 13.15 15.40 6.15
CA ARG A 158 13.68 14.27 5.36
C ARG A 158 12.91 14.06 4.05
N LEU A 159 11.57 14.27 4.03
CA LEU A 159 10.76 14.21 2.80
C LEU A 159 11.23 15.18 1.72
N VAL A 160 11.64 16.40 2.10
CA VAL A 160 12.08 17.44 1.16
C VAL A 160 13.60 17.50 0.98
N GLU A 161 14.36 16.65 1.62
CA GLU A 161 15.82 16.65 1.53
C GLU A 161 16.28 16.41 0.08
N GLY A 162 17.02 17.39 -0.47
CA GLY A 162 17.50 17.37 -1.84
C GLY A 162 16.44 17.62 -2.90
N PHE A 163 15.24 18.10 -2.51
CA PHE A 163 14.19 18.45 -3.46
C PHE A 163 14.67 19.52 -4.46
N SER A 164 14.43 19.28 -5.76
CA SER A 164 14.84 20.16 -6.86
C SER A 164 13.71 20.45 -7.88
N GLY A 165 12.45 20.23 -7.45
CA GLY A 165 11.30 20.44 -8.29
C GLY A 165 11.00 21.92 -8.56
N LYS A 166 10.34 22.21 -9.68
CA LYS A 166 9.83 23.55 -10.03
C LYS A 166 8.59 23.90 -9.20
N PRO A 167 8.25 25.17 -9.08
CA PRO A 167 6.98 25.59 -8.50
C PRO A 167 5.80 25.19 -9.42
N TYR A 168 4.84 24.46 -8.86
CA TYR A 168 3.59 24.08 -9.50
C TYR A 168 2.40 24.55 -8.66
N ARG A 169 1.23 24.55 -9.26
CA ARG A 169 -0.07 24.71 -8.60
C ARG A 169 -0.64 23.33 -8.36
N VAL A 170 -0.61 22.86 -7.10
CA VAL A 170 -0.94 21.47 -6.75
C VAL A 170 -2.13 21.42 -5.79
N GLY A 171 -3.13 20.60 -6.12
CA GLY A 171 -4.20 20.21 -5.21
C GLY A 171 -3.78 19.00 -4.37
N TRP A 172 -4.19 18.97 -3.12
CA TRP A 172 -3.86 17.89 -2.19
C TRP A 172 -5.11 17.45 -1.44
N ASP A 173 -5.33 16.15 -1.39
CA ASP A 173 -6.44 15.54 -0.69
C ASP A 173 -5.92 14.54 0.34
N ALA A 174 -6.04 14.89 1.61
CA ALA A 174 -5.63 14.04 2.72
C ALA A 174 -6.74 13.07 3.18
N GLY A 175 -7.95 13.14 2.61
CA GLY A 175 -9.07 12.24 2.90
C GLY A 175 -9.44 12.15 4.38
N ASN A 176 -9.23 13.20 5.18
CA ASN A 176 -9.34 13.20 6.65
C ASN A 176 -8.45 12.14 7.34
N GLY A 177 -7.43 11.64 6.64
CA GLY A 177 -6.51 10.61 7.09
C GLY A 177 -5.33 11.14 7.91
N ALA A 178 -4.50 10.22 8.38
CA ALA A 178 -3.37 10.51 9.25
C ALA A 178 -2.24 11.31 8.56
N ALA A 179 -2.26 11.40 7.23
CA ALA A 179 -1.30 12.20 6.47
C ALA A 179 -1.52 13.71 6.61
N GLY A 180 -2.75 14.17 6.95
CA GLY A 180 -3.14 15.58 6.94
C GLY A 180 -2.18 16.53 7.65
N PRO A 181 -1.88 16.34 8.96
CA PRO A 181 -0.98 17.24 9.70
C PRO A 181 0.46 17.27 9.15
N ILE A 182 0.94 16.16 8.60
CA ILE A 182 2.26 16.09 7.96
C ILE A 182 2.22 16.80 6.61
N LEU A 183 1.13 16.64 5.87
CA LEU A 183 0.91 17.30 4.58
C LEU A 183 0.91 18.82 4.73
N ASP A 184 0.19 19.37 5.73
CA ASP A 184 0.18 20.81 6.01
C ASP A 184 1.60 21.35 6.25
N MET A 185 2.42 20.62 7.03
CA MET A 185 3.82 20.97 7.24
C MET A 185 4.68 20.81 5.97
N LEU A 186 4.39 19.83 5.13
CA LEU A 186 5.12 19.53 3.91
C LEU A 186 4.93 20.62 2.85
N VAL A 187 3.68 21.03 2.61
CA VAL A 187 3.35 22.03 1.58
C VAL A 187 3.96 23.39 1.86
N ASP A 188 4.16 23.74 3.14
CA ASP A 188 4.86 24.97 3.56
C ASP A 188 6.35 24.99 3.15
N ARG A 189 6.93 23.83 2.83
CA ARG A 189 8.34 23.67 2.43
C ARG A 189 8.52 23.49 0.93
N LEU A 190 7.46 23.27 0.19
CA LEU A 190 7.50 23.09 -1.26
C LEU A 190 7.30 24.42 -1.98
N PRO A 191 8.02 24.70 -3.08
CA PRO A 191 7.79 25.89 -3.88
C PRO A 191 6.51 25.73 -4.72
N GLY A 192 5.75 26.82 -4.85
CA GLY A 192 4.56 26.84 -5.70
C GLY A 192 3.33 27.33 -4.96
N GLN A 193 2.16 26.91 -5.43
CA GLN A 193 0.87 27.16 -4.80
C GLN A 193 0.20 25.84 -4.46
N HIS A 194 -0.16 25.67 -3.22
CA HIS A 194 -0.71 24.42 -2.70
C HIS A 194 -2.11 24.64 -2.14
N HIS A 195 -3.05 23.83 -2.57
CA HIS A 195 -4.45 23.86 -2.12
C HIS A 195 -4.75 22.52 -1.45
N VAL A 196 -4.86 22.51 -0.14
CA VAL A 196 -5.11 21.29 0.65
C VAL A 196 -6.57 21.19 1.02
N ILE A 197 -7.18 20.03 0.81
CA ILE A 197 -8.52 19.69 1.29
C ILE A 197 -8.43 18.50 2.25
N PHE A 198 -9.36 18.49 3.22
CA PHE A 198 -9.56 17.41 4.18
C PHE A 198 -8.31 17.02 4.99
N SER A 199 -7.45 18.02 5.33
CA SER A 199 -6.25 17.80 6.17
C SER A 199 -6.58 17.61 7.66
N GLU A 200 -7.74 18.09 8.12
CA GLU A 200 -8.21 17.81 9.48
C GLU A 200 -8.49 16.31 9.63
N VAL A 201 -7.83 15.70 10.63
CA VAL A 201 -7.96 14.26 10.86
C VAL A 201 -9.31 13.94 11.50
N ASP A 202 -10.11 13.12 10.82
CA ASP A 202 -11.39 12.62 11.33
C ASP A 202 -11.55 11.14 10.97
N GLY A 203 -11.45 10.27 11.97
CA GLY A 203 -11.56 8.82 11.79
C GLY A 203 -12.94 8.31 11.35
N THR A 204 -13.93 9.20 11.19
CA THR A 204 -15.23 8.85 10.58
C THR A 204 -15.25 9.04 9.07
N PHE A 205 -14.24 9.73 8.50
CA PHE A 205 -14.10 10.02 7.07
C PHE A 205 -15.34 10.68 6.45
N PRO A 206 -15.75 11.87 6.95
CA PRO A 206 -17.06 12.46 6.64
C PRO A 206 -17.20 12.93 5.18
N ASN A 207 -16.12 13.18 4.45
CA ASN A 207 -16.18 13.72 3.09
C ASN A 207 -16.23 12.60 2.05
N HIS A 208 -15.26 11.72 2.05
CA HIS A 208 -15.24 10.51 1.22
C HIS A 208 -14.39 9.42 1.88
N HIS A 209 -14.54 8.21 1.40
CA HIS A 209 -13.70 7.09 1.83
C HIS A 209 -12.24 7.31 1.37
N PRO A 210 -11.22 7.24 2.28
CA PRO A 210 -9.85 7.57 1.96
C PRO A 210 -9.14 6.42 1.24
N ASP A 211 -9.55 6.17 0.01
CA ASP A 211 -8.94 5.18 -0.90
C ASP A 211 -8.80 5.79 -2.30
N PRO A 212 -7.58 6.24 -2.69
CA PRO A 212 -7.33 6.88 -3.97
C PRO A 212 -7.34 5.91 -5.16
N THR A 213 -7.51 4.60 -4.92
CA THR A 213 -7.65 3.60 -5.98
C THR A 213 -9.07 3.52 -6.54
N VAL A 214 -10.01 4.19 -5.90
CA VAL A 214 -11.41 4.26 -6.30
C VAL A 214 -11.70 5.64 -6.88
N GLU A 215 -11.95 5.73 -8.18
CA GLU A 215 -12.11 7.00 -8.90
C GLU A 215 -13.16 7.93 -8.28
N LYS A 216 -14.26 7.37 -7.74
CA LYS A 216 -15.31 8.12 -7.05
C LYS A 216 -14.77 8.95 -5.88
N ASN A 217 -13.77 8.44 -5.17
CA ASN A 217 -13.19 9.11 -4.01
C ASN A 217 -12.26 10.27 -4.40
N LEU A 218 -11.95 10.43 -5.69
CA LEU A 218 -11.16 11.53 -6.22
C LEU A 218 -12.02 12.69 -6.79
N ALA A 219 -13.35 12.64 -6.60
CA ALA A 219 -14.26 13.62 -7.18
C ALA A 219 -13.97 15.05 -6.67
N ASP A 220 -13.79 15.22 -5.36
CA ASP A 220 -13.50 16.53 -4.75
C ASP A 220 -12.13 17.08 -5.20
N LEU A 221 -11.14 16.20 -5.34
CA LEU A 221 -9.82 16.58 -5.85
C LEU A 221 -9.88 17.01 -7.33
N LYS A 222 -10.67 16.31 -8.17
CA LYS A 222 -10.89 16.68 -9.57
C LYS A 222 -11.57 18.03 -9.68
N GLU A 223 -12.61 18.27 -8.87
CA GLU A 223 -13.30 19.56 -8.80
C GLU A 223 -12.35 20.67 -8.36
N LEU A 224 -11.51 20.42 -7.35
CA LEU A 224 -10.50 21.37 -6.89
C LEU A 224 -9.51 21.73 -8.02
N VAL A 225 -9.00 20.72 -8.73
CA VAL A 225 -8.06 20.92 -9.85
C VAL A 225 -8.70 21.78 -10.95
N GLU A 226 -9.95 21.53 -11.32
CA GLU A 226 -10.68 22.29 -12.33
C GLU A 226 -10.98 23.71 -11.85
N ARG A 227 -11.57 23.88 -10.68
CA ARG A 227 -11.99 25.17 -10.12
C ARG A 227 -10.83 26.14 -9.93
N GLU A 228 -9.72 25.64 -9.38
CA GLU A 228 -8.52 26.45 -9.11
C GLU A 228 -7.52 26.46 -10.27
N GLN A 229 -7.82 25.80 -11.39
CA GLN A 229 -6.94 25.71 -12.57
C GLN A 229 -5.55 25.17 -12.20
N LEU A 230 -5.48 24.10 -11.42
CA LEU A 230 -4.23 23.54 -10.93
C LEU A 230 -3.50 22.72 -11.99
N ASP A 231 -2.20 22.58 -11.86
CA ASP A 231 -1.38 21.77 -12.75
C ASP A 231 -1.70 20.28 -12.61
N PHE A 232 -1.98 19.84 -11.37
CA PHE A 232 -2.41 18.48 -11.03
C PHE A 232 -2.87 18.40 -9.56
N GLY A 233 -3.43 17.24 -9.18
CA GLY A 233 -3.81 16.91 -7.82
C GLY A 233 -3.21 15.61 -7.34
N ILE A 234 -3.01 15.47 -6.02
CA ILE A 234 -2.48 14.27 -5.34
C ILE A 234 -3.40 13.93 -4.18
N ALA A 235 -3.72 12.64 -4.02
CA ALA A 235 -4.54 12.11 -2.94
C ALA A 235 -3.82 11.00 -2.18
N PHE A 236 -4.17 10.85 -0.91
CA PHE A 236 -3.63 9.85 0.01
C PHE A 236 -4.72 8.93 0.55
N ASP A 237 -4.34 7.73 0.97
CA ASP A 237 -5.24 6.87 1.72
C ASP A 237 -5.22 7.19 3.23
N GLY A 238 -6.03 6.47 4.00
CA GLY A 238 -6.29 6.78 5.42
C GLY A 238 -5.07 6.80 6.34
N ASP A 239 -4.01 6.04 6.01
CA ASP A 239 -2.75 6.05 6.76
C ASP A 239 -1.53 6.49 5.93
N GLY A 240 -1.76 7.04 4.74
CA GLY A 240 -0.76 7.77 3.96
C GLY A 240 0.34 6.90 3.35
N ASP A 241 0.11 5.61 3.11
CA ASP A 241 1.05 4.74 2.42
C ASP A 241 0.68 4.46 0.95
N ARG A 242 -0.51 4.95 0.50
CA ARG A 242 -0.93 4.91 -0.90
C ARG A 242 -1.13 6.31 -1.45
N VAL A 243 -0.68 6.50 -2.69
CA VAL A 243 -0.83 7.74 -3.45
C VAL A 243 -1.65 7.52 -4.71
N GLY A 244 -2.57 8.44 -4.97
CA GLY A 244 -3.25 8.61 -6.25
C GLY A 244 -2.98 10.01 -6.79
N ALA A 245 -3.15 10.21 -8.09
CA ALA A 245 -3.03 11.53 -8.68
C ALA A 245 -4.05 11.76 -9.78
N VAL A 246 -4.30 13.04 -10.06
CA VAL A 246 -5.09 13.52 -11.21
C VAL A 246 -4.31 14.58 -11.94
N ASP A 247 -4.34 14.58 -13.27
CA ASP A 247 -3.69 15.62 -14.05
C ASP A 247 -4.53 16.90 -14.16
N GLY A 248 -4.00 17.95 -14.80
CA GLY A 248 -4.69 19.21 -14.97
C GLY A 248 -5.99 19.16 -15.80
N LYS A 249 -6.31 18.01 -16.43
CA LYS A 249 -7.58 17.72 -17.11
C LYS A 249 -8.52 16.87 -16.27
N GLY A 250 -8.19 16.56 -15.01
CA GLY A 250 -8.96 15.71 -14.12
C GLY A 250 -8.91 14.22 -14.45
N ARG A 251 -7.96 13.76 -15.28
CA ARG A 251 -7.76 12.34 -15.56
C ARG A 251 -7.00 11.68 -14.42
N VAL A 252 -7.50 10.54 -13.96
CA VAL A 252 -6.83 9.74 -12.92
C VAL A 252 -5.55 9.13 -13.46
N ILE A 253 -4.50 9.16 -12.66
CA ILE A 253 -3.23 8.50 -12.90
C ILE A 253 -3.12 7.32 -11.94
N TRP A 254 -3.19 6.12 -12.46
CA TRP A 254 -3.17 4.89 -11.65
C TRP A 254 -1.77 4.55 -11.16
N GLY A 255 -1.67 3.67 -10.17
CA GLY A 255 -0.42 3.32 -9.50
C GLY A 255 0.68 2.84 -10.46
N ASP A 256 0.36 2.08 -11.48
CA ASP A 256 1.31 1.65 -12.52
C ASP A 256 1.77 2.79 -13.45
N GLN A 257 0.89 3.75 -13.74
CA GLN A 257 1.23 4.96 -14.49
C GLN A 257 2.10 5.91 -13.64
N LEU A 258 1.79 6.04 -12.34
CA LEU A 258 2.65 6.77 -11.39
C LEU A 258 4.05 6.15 -11.34
N LEU A 259 4.14 4.82 -11.23
CA LEU A 259 5.41 4.11 -11.22
C LEU A 259 6.18 4.32 -12.54
N MET A 260 5.48 4.34 -13.68
CA MET A 260 6.08 4.63 -14.99
C MET A 260 6.73 6.01 -15.04
N ILE A 261 6.05 7.04 -14.48
CA ILE A 261 6.58 8.41 -14.40
C ILE A 261 7.80 8.46 -13.48
N LEU A 262 7.70 7.82 -12.31
CA LEU A 262 8.74 7.82 -11.28
C LEU A 262 9.97 6.98 -11.66
N ALA A 263 9.82 5.99 -12.54
CA ALA A 263 10.92 5.15 -13.00
C ALA A 263 11.92 5.90 -13.89
N ALA A 264 11.46 6.89 -14.68
CA ALA A 264 12.32 7.59 -15.62
C ALA A 264 13.51 8.30 -14.92
N PRO A 265 13.32 9.20 -13.94
CA PRO A 265 14.43 9.85 -13.26
C PRO A 265 15.31 8.87 -12.45
N VAL A 266 14.74 7.78 -11.93
CA VAL A 266 15.53 6.76 -11.22
C VAL A 266 16.44 6.01 -12.19
N LEU A 267 15.97 5.69 -13.39
CA LEU A 267 16.76 5.00 -14.41
C LEU A 267 17.78 5.91 -15.08
N ASP A 268 17.54 7.20 -15.17
CA ASP A 268 18.55 8.18 -15.61
C ASP A 268 19.75 8.23 -14.66
N GLU A 269 19.52 8.14 -13.34
CA GLU A 269 20.60 8.11 -12.35
C GLU A 269 21.21 6.72 -12.14
N LEU A 270 20.42 5.66 -12.32
CA LEU A 270 20.81 4.27 -12.10
C LEU A 270 20.50 3.39 -13.34
N PRO A 271 21.21 3.57 -14.46
CA PRO A 271 20.99 2.78 -15.67
C PRO A 271 21.10 1.27 -15.40
N GLY A 272 20.18 0.50 -15.96
CA GLY A 272 20.13 -0.95 -15.77
C GLY A 272 19.57 -1.41 -14.44
N ALA A 273 19.04 -0.50 -13.60
CA ALA A 273 18.41 -0.88 -12.32
C ALA A 273 17.15 -1.73 -12.52
N THR A 274 16.88 -2.59 -11.55
CA THR A 274 15.64 -3.37 -11.50
C THR A 274 14.52 -2.51 -10.93
N ILE A 275 13.39 -2.41 -11.63
CA ILE A 275 12.16 -1.80 -11.15
C ILE A 275 11.12 -2.90 -10.97
N ILE A 276 10.52 -2.98 -9.77
CA ILE A 276 9.55 -4.03 -9.44
C ILE A 276 8.14 -3.47 -9.57
N ALA A 277 7.25 -4.24 -10.20
CA ALA A 277 5.81 -3.96 -10.19
C ALA A 277 5.01 -5.23 -9.89
N ASP A 278 3.81 -5.08 -9.33
CA ASP A 278 2.95 -6.22 -9.05
C ASP A 278 2.33 -6.80 -10.33
N VAL A 279 1.81 -8.03 -10.24
CA VAL A 279 1.23 -8.76 -11.38
C VAL A 279 0.01 -8.07 -12.00
N LYS A 280 -0.61 -7.10 -11.31
CA LYS A 280 -1.77 -6.33 -11.79
C LYS A 280 -1.38 -5.16 -12.69
N ALA A 281 -0.12 -4.77 -12.69
CA ALA A 281 0.37 -3.62 -13.46
C ALA A 281 0.23 -3.81 -14.98
N SER A 282 0.01 -2.72 -15.69
CA SER A 282 -0.07 -2.68 -17.14
C SER A 282 1.21 -3.24 -17.80
N GLN A 283 1.06 -3.93 -18.92
CA GLN A 283 2.20 -4.36 -19.72
C GLN A 283 3.03 -3.16 -20.21
N THR A 284 2.38 -2.03 -20.47
CA THR A 284 3.05 -0.80 -20.92
C THR A 284 4.07 -0.27 -19.92
N LEU A 285 3.89 -0.52 -18.62
CA LEU A 285 4.87 -0.18 -17.59
C LEU A 285 6.15 -1.01 -17.76
N PHE A 286 6.04 -2.34 -17.90
CA PHE A 286 7.18 -3.22 -18.06
C PHE A 286 7.95 -2.91 -19.33
N ASP A 287 7.23 -2.65 -20.44
CA ASP A 287 7.80 -2.26 -21.72
C ASP A 287 8.55 -0.92 -21.59
N ARG A 288 7.94 0.07 -20.92
CA ARG A 288 8.56 1.38 -20.72
C ARG A 288 9.81 1.32 -19.86
N ILE A 289 9.83 0.51 -18.79
CA ILE A 289 11.05 0.29 -17.99
C ILE A 289 12.17 -0.28 -18.85
N ALA A 290 11.86 -1.26 -19.72
CA ALA A 290 12.83 -1.83 -20.64
C ALA A 290 13.34 -0.81 -21.67
N GLU A 291 12.46 0.00 -22.25
CA GLU A 291 12.81 1.10 -23.18
C GLU A 291 13.75 2.13 -22.52
N LEU A 292 13.55 2.43 -21.25
CA LEU A 292 14.42 3.30 -20.46
C LEU A 292 15.74 2.64 -20.04
N GLY A 293 16.01 1.41 -20.51
CA GLY A 293 17.23 0.66 -20.19
C GLY A 293 17.25 0.04 -18.80
N GLY A 294 16.12 -0.01 -18.11
CA GLY A 294 15.95 -0.70 -16.82
C GLY A 294 15.65 -2.19 -17.00
N ARG A 295 15.57 -2.90 -15.89
CA ARG A 295 15.16 -4.31 -15.82
C ARG A 295 13.79 -4.40 -15.15
N PRO A 296 12.69 -4.59 -15.90
CA PRO A 296 11.37 -4.77 -15.30
C PRO A 296 11.31 -6.13 -14.59
N LEU A 297 10.78 -6.14 -13.38
CA LEU A 297 10.54 -7.35 -12.60
C LEU A 297 9.10 -7.38 -12.11
N MET A 298 8.32 -8.33 -12.64
CA MET A 298 6.98 -8.60 -12.15
C MET A 298 7.05 -9.43 -10.85
N TRP A 299 6.26 -9.04 -9.84
CA TRP A 299 6.25 -9.74 -8.56
C TRP A 299 4.84 -9.89 -7.99
N LYS A 300 4.75 -10.61 -6.88
CA LYS A 300 3.49 -10.84 -6.17
C LYS A 300 2.94 -9.53 -5.59
N THR A 301 1.61 -9.40 -5.59
CA THR A 301 0.91 -8.30 -4.90
C THR A 301 1.05 -8.43 -3.40
N GLY A 302 1.35 -7.32 -2.73
CA GLY A 302 1.44 -7.21 -1.27
C GLY A 302 2.67 -6.44 -0.82
N HIS A 303 2.44 -5.33 -0.11
CA HIS A 303 3.49 -4.39 0.28
C HIS A 303 4.66 -5.05 1.03
N SER A 304 4.39 -6.03 1.90
CA SER A 304 5.43 -6.77 2.62
C SER A 304 6.26 -7.68 1.71
N LEU A 305 5.62 -8.30 0.69
CA LEU A 305 6.30 -9.13 -0.30
C LEU A 305 7.17 -8.28 -1.24
N ILE A 306 6.69 -7.10 -1.63
CA ILE A 306 7.45 -6.15 -2.44
C ILE A 306 8.69 -5.65 -1.68
N LYS A 307 8.54 -5.22 -0.41
CA LYS A 307 9.67 -4.79 0.44
C LYS A 307 10.73 -5.89 0.57
N SER A 308 10.31 -7.12 0.77
CA SER A 308 11.21 -8.28 0.85
C SER A 308 11.95 -8.49 -0.48
N LYS A 309 11.25 -8.38 -1.62
CA LYS A 309 11.85 -8.53 -2.95
C LYS A 309 12.80 -7.40 -3.31
N MET A 310 12.48 -6.17 -2.90
CA MET A 310 13.40 -5.04 -3.03
C MET A 310 14.71 -5.25 -2.26
N LYS A 311 14.62 -5.79 -1.05
CA LYS A 311 15.81 -6.12 -0.24
C LYS A 311 16.66 -7.21 -0.90
N GLU A 312 16.02 -8.25 -1.44
CA GLU A 312 16.69 -9.36 -2.16
C GLU A 312 17.41 -8.89 -3.42
N THR A 313 16.74 -8.07 -4.24
CA THR A 313 17.23 -7.67 -5.58
C THR A 313 18.06 -6.40 -5.58
N GLY A 314 17.97 -5.61 -4.51
CA GLY A 314 18.55 -4.27 -4.45
C GLY A 314 17.79 -3.23 -5.27
N ALA A 315 16.56 -3.52 -5.72
CA ALA A 315 15.77 -2.62 -6.56
C ALA A 315 15.59 -1.24 -5.89
N PRO A 316 15.89 -0.14 -6.63
CA PRO A 316 15.80 1.21 -6.09
C PRO A 316 14.37 1.76 -6.03
N LEU A 317 13.45 1.17 -6.78
CA LEU A 317 12.07 1.59 -6.91
C LEU A 317 11.17 0.38 -7.16
N ALA A 318 10.01 0.39 -6.53
CA ALA A 318 8.93 -0.55 -6.79
C ALA A 318 7.56 0.14 -6.67
N GLY A 319 6.52 -0.50 -7.19
CA GLY A 319 5.15 -0.01 -7.01
C GLY A 319 4.10 -1.08 -7.25
N GLU A 320 2.92 -0.81 -6.71
CA GLU A 320 1.73 -1.63 -6.89
C GLU A 320 0.61 -0.84 -7.57
N MET A 321 -0.26 -1.54 -8.26
CA MET A 321 -1.47 -0.94 -8.85
C MET A 321 -2.35 -0.25 -7.79
N SER A 322 -2.25 -0.68 -6.53
CA SER A 322 -2.94 -0.09 -5.38
C SER A 322 -2.41 1.27 -4.92
N GLY A 323 -1.38 1.82 -5.57
CA GLY A 323 -0.81 3.12 -5.21
C GLY A 323 0.29 3.07 -4.15
N HIS A 324 0.67 1.89 -3.64
CA HIS A 324 1.90 1.77 -2.84
C HIS A 324 3.11 1.98 -3.74
N ILE A 325 3.92 2.98 -3.44
CA ILE A 325 5.18 3.28 -4.13
C ILE A 325 6.33 3.20 -3.13
N PHE A 326 7.31 2.40 -3.45
CA PHE A 326 8.44 2.07 -2.58
C PHE A 326 9.73 2.63 -3.16
N PHE A 327 10.34 3.57 -2.48
CA PHE A 327 11.63 4.10 -2.87
C PHE A 327 12.76 3.57 -1.96
N LYS A 328 13.79 2.97 -2.57
CA LYS A 328 15.10 2.80 -1.93
C LYS A 328 16.09 3.82 -2.48
N HIS A 329 15.82 4.36 -3.67
CA HIS A 329 16.57 5.45 -4.26
C HIS A 329 16.37 6.73 -3.44
N ARG A 330 17.42 7.20 -2.79
CA ARG A 330 17.42 8.36 -1.88
C ARG A 330 16.45 8.24 -0.69
N TRP A 331 15.96 7.02 -0.41
CA TRP A 331 15.04 6.68 0.67
C TRP A 331 15.38 5.31 1.28
N TYR A 332 14.53 4.75 2.11
CA TYR A 332 14.83 3.58 2.94
C TYR A 332 14.29 2.25 2.39
N GLY A 333 13.41 2.27 1.38
CA GLY A 333 12.87 1.05 0.75
C GLY A 333 11.50 0.63 1.27
N PHE A 334 10.77 1.51 1.94
CA PHE A 334 9.38 1.29 2.30
C PHE A 334 8.41 2.12 1.45
N ASP A 335 7.12 1.80 1.54
CA ASP A 335 6.00 2.50 0.91
C ASP A 335 5.73 3.82 1.64
N ASP A 336 5.81 4.93 0.89
CA ASP A 336 5.62 6.27 1.44
C ASP A 336 4.96 7.17 0.40
N ALA A 337 3.67 7.44 0.60
CA ALA A 337 2.89 8.21 -0.34
C ALA A 337 3.29 9.70 -0.37
N LEU A 338 3.68 10.26 0.79
CA LEU A 338 4.13 11.65 0.86
C LEU A 338 5.49 11.82 0.15
N TYR A 339 6.42 10.88 0.35
CA TYR A 339 7.69 10.89 -0.39
C TYR A 339 7.48 10.67 -1.88
N ALA A 340 6.61 9.74 -2.27
CA ALA A 340 6.25 9.51 -3.68
C ALA A 340 5.64 10.76 -4.33
N ALA A 341 4.83 11.52 -3.60
CA ALA A 341 4.27 12.80 -4.06
C ALA A 341 5.36 13.86 -4.31
N VAL A 342 6.32 14.01 -3.39
CA VAL A 342 7.48 14.90 -3.57
C VAL A 342 8.29 14.48 -4.81
N ARG A 343 8.53 13.18 -4.97
CA ARG A 343 9.26 12.64 -6.13
C ARG A 343 8.48 12.77 -7.44
N LEU A 344 7.13 12.75 -7.40
CA LEU A 344 6.30 13.02 -8.58
C LEU A 344 6.48 14.45 -9.08
N ILE A 345 6.49 15.45 -8.17
CA ILE A 345 6.75 16.85 -8.51
C ILE A 345 8.13 17.00 -9.19
N GLU A 346 9.16 16.34 -8.66
CA GLU A 346 10.49 16.35 -9.28
C GLU A 346 10.49 15.69 -10.66
N ALA A 347 9.85 14.51 -10.82
CA ALA A 347 9.78 13.79 -12.08
C ALA A 347 9.08 14.62 -13.17
N VAL A 348 7.97 15.29 -12.84
CA VAL A 348 7.29 16.22 -13.76
C VAL A 348 8.20 17.40 -14.11
N SER A 349 8.94 17.94 -13.14
CA SER A 349 9.90 19.04 -13.38
C SER A 349 11.01 18.64 -14.34
N GLN A 350 11.58 17.46 -14.16
CA GLN A 350 12.68 16.92 -14.97
C GLN A 350 12.23 16.57 -16.39
N SER A 351 10.98 16.16 -16.59
CA SER A 351 10.43 15.89 -17.92
C SER A 351 10.39 17.12 -18.83
N GLY A 352 10.51 18.32 -18.25
CA GLY A 352 10.43 19.60 -18.96
C GLY A 352 9.02 19.98 -19.44
N GLY A 353 8.02 19.15 -19.15
CA GLY A 353 6.63 19.30 -19.55
C GLY A 353 5.68 19.52 -18.39
N SER A 354 4.46 19.07 -18.57
CA SER A 354 3.41 19.00 -17.55
C SER A 354 2.98 17.56 -17.32
N LEU A 355 2.38 17.29 -16.18
CA LEU A 355 1.81 15.96 -15.91
C LEU A 355 0.77 15.55 -16.97
N THR A 356 -0.04 16.52 -17.42
CA THR A 356 -0.99 16.35 -18.54
C THR A 356 -0.29 15.95 -19.84
N GLY A 357 0.83 16.60 -20.17
CA GLY A 357 1.62 16.26 -21.37
C GLY A 357 2.25 14.86 -21.29
N ILE A 358 2.72 14.46 -20.11
CA ILE A 358 3.21 13.10 -19.88
C ILE A 358 2.08 12.09 -20.12
N MET A 359 0.89 12.32 -19.56
CA MET A 359 -0.28 11.46 -19.75
C MET A 359 -0.74 11.39 -21.21
N ASP A 360 -0.66 12.52 -21.96
CA ASP A 360 -1.00 12.55 -23.38
C ASP A 360 -0.04 11.69 -24.23
N SER A 361 1.20 11.51 -23.78
CA SER A 361 2.24 10.73 -24.46
C SER A 361 2.26 9.23 -24.09
N MET A 362 1.55 8.83 -23.02
CA MET A 362 1.49 7.41 -22.62
C MET A 362 0.75 6.57 -23.65
N PRO A 363 1.15 5.30 -23.82
CA PRO A 363 0.41 4.35 -24.63
C PRO A 363 -1.05 4.24 -24.16
N LYS A 364 -1.98 4.26 -25.10
CA LYS A 364 -3.41 4.10 -24.79
C LYS A 364 -3.76 2.63 -24.78
N THR A 365 -4.25 2.13 -23.66
CA THR A 365 -4.80 0.79 -23.50
C THR A 365 -6.21 0.88 -22.95
N THR A 366 -6.98 -0.18 -23.18
CA THR A 366 -8.30 -0.35 -22.58
C THR A 366 -8.21 -1.50 -21.57
N ALA A 367 -8.58 -1.23 -20.33
CA ALA A 367 -8.49 -2.22 -19.25
C ALA A 367 -9.79 -2.32 -18.47
N THR A 368 -10.05 -3.49 -17.88
CA THR A 368 -11.12 -3.60 -16.90
C THR A 368 -10.71 -2.93 -15.58
N PRO A 369 -11.68 -2.45 -14.79
CA PRO A 369 -11.50 -2.34 -13.35
C PRO A 369 -11.07 -3.69 -12.76
N GLU A 370 -10.65 -3.70 -11.50
CA GLU A 370 -10.45 -4.95 -10.77
C GLU A 370 -11.81 -5.66 -10.59
N MET A 371 -11.96 -6.82 -11.24
CA MET A 371 -13.16 -7.65 -11.13
C MET A 371 -13.03 -8.58 -9.95
N ARG A 372 -14.06 -8.71 -9.13
CA ARG A 372 -14.09 -9.53 -7.92
C ARG A 372 -15.17 -10.59 -8.00
N PHE A 373 -14.86 -11.82 -7.58
CA PHE A 373 -15.76 -12.96 -7.57
C PHE A 373 -15.72 -13.58 -6.18
N GLU A 374 -16.83 -13.55 -5.48
CA GLU A 374 -16.96 -14.17 -4.15
C GLU A 374 -16.80 -15.68 -4.26
N VAL A 375 -15.90 -16.24 -3.49
CA VAL A 375 -15.59 -17.66 -3.45
C VAL A 375 -15.08 -18.02 -2.05
N ASP A 376 -15.44 -19.18 -1.55
CA ASP A 376 -14.95 -19.74 -0.29
C ASP A 376 -13.42 -19.68 -0.17
N GLU A 377 -12.93 -19.37 1.03
CA GLU A 377 -11.52 -19.17 1.37
C GLU A 377 -10.62 -20.32 0.87
N VAL A 378 -11.04 -21.56 1.07
CA VAL A 378 -10.26 -22.73 0.66
C VAL A 378 -10.34 -22.94 -0.85
N ARG A 379 -11.51 -22.70 -1.44
CA ARG A 379 -11.78 -22.97 -2.86
C ARG A 379 -11.09 -21.99 -3.81
N LYS A 380 -10.86 -20.72 -3.38
CA LYS A 380 -10.24 -19.69 -4.24
C LYS A 380 -8.85 -20.10 -4.76
N PHE A 381 -8.01 -20.71 -3.91
CA PHE A 381 -6.67 -21.15 -4.33
C PHE A 381 -6.74 -22.34 -5.27
N ALA A 382 -7.61 -23.31 -4.99
CA ALA A 382 -7.81 -24.48 -5.85
C ALA A 382 -8.28 -24.07 -7.26
N ILE A 383 -9.16 -23.08 -7.38
CA ILE A 383 -9.63 -22.58 -8.68
C ILE A 383 -8.48 -22.00 -9.51
N VAL A 384 -7.60 -21.22 -8.88
CA VAL A 384 -6.44 -20.65 -9.58
C VAL A 384 -5.51 -21.76 -10.08
N GLU A 385 -5.30 -22.81 -9.30
CA GLU A 385 -4.52 -23.97 -9.72
C GLU A 385 -5.18 -24.73 -10.87
N GLU A 386 -6.49 -24.98 -10.80
CA GLU A 386 -7.26 -25.59 -11.89
C GLU A 386 -7.14 -24.82 -13.20
N VAL A 387 -7.24 -23.49 -13.15
CA VAL A 387 -7.09 -22.62 -14.33
C VAL A 387 -5.67 -22.69 -14.87
N ARG A 388 -4.66 -22.60 -14.01
CA ARG A 388 -3.25 -22.74 -14.41
C ARG A 388 -2.98 -24.05 -15.12
N ASP A 389 -3.46 -25.16 -14.56
CA ASP A 389 -3.18 -26.50 -15.08
C ASP A 389 -3.87 -26.71 -16.46
N ARG A 390 -5.09 -26.23 -16.64
CA ARG A 390 -5.78 -26.24 -17.95
C ARG A 390 -5.02 -25.45 -19.00
N LEU A 391 -4.62 -24.23 -18.69
CA LEU A 391 -3.93 -23.34 -19.63
C LEU A 391 -2.54 -23.83 -19.99
N SER A 392 -1.81 -24.44 -19.05
CA SER A 392 -0.50 -25.04 -19.30
C SER A 392 -0.62 -26.24 -20.26
N GLY A 393 -1.71 -27.02 -20.17
CA GLY A 393 -2.01 -28.11 -21.09
C GLY A 393 -2.31 -27.64 -22.52
N ASP A 394 -2.87 -26.43 -22.67
CA ASP A 394 -3.22 -25.83 -23.96
C ASP A 394 -2.06 -25.05 -24.60
N GLY A 395 -0.89 -24.98 -23.96
CA GLY A 395 0.29 -24.29 -24.47
C GLY A 395 0.21 -22.75 -24.41
N ALA A 396 -0.64 -22.20 -23.57
CA ALA A 396 -0.76 -20.76 -23.36
C ALA A 396 0.51 -20.17 -22.69
N LYS A 397 0.85 -18.92 -23.01
CA LYS A 397 1.93 -18.20 -22.34
C LYS A 397 1.41 -17.68 -20.99
N VAL A 398 1.74 -18.40 -19.93
CA VAL A 398 1.29 -18.15 -18.55
C VAL A 398 2.45 -17.71 -17.69
N ASP A 399 2.29 -16.59 -16.96
CA ASP A 399 3.10 -16.23 -15.81
C ASP A 399 2.36 -16.65 -14.53
N ALA A 400 2.99 -17.43 -13.69
CA ALA A 400 2.43 -17.99 -12.46
C ALA A 400 3.02 -17.36 -11.18
N THR A 401 3.55 -16.16 -11.28
CA THR A 401 4.19 -15.44 -10.15
C THR A 401 3.21 -15.22 -9.01
N ASP A 402 1.97 -14.77 -9.33
CA ASP A 402 0.88 -14.59 -8.34
C ASP A 402 -0.46 -14.83 -9.05
N GLY A 403 -0.93 -16.06 -9.02
CA GLY A 403 -2.09 -16.50 -9.77
C GLY A 403 -1.74 -16.94 -11.18
N VAL A 404 -2.55 -16.54 -12.16
CA VAL A 404 -2.41 -16.89 -13.58
C VAL A 404 -2.52 -15.63 -14.42
N ARG A 405 -1.40 -15.14 -14.94
CA ARG A 405 -1.38 -14.03 -15.90
C ARG A 405 -1.09 -14.58 -17.29
N VAL A 406 -2.05 -14.42 -18.19
CA VAL A 406 -2.03 -15.01 -19.54
C VAL A 406 -1.80 -13.91 -20.57
N SER A 407 -0.76 -14.06 -21.38
CA SER A 407 -0.49 -13.17 -22.51
C SER A 407 -1.07 -13.77 -23.80
N THR A 408 -1.78 -12.97 -24.58
CA THR A 408 -2.42 -13.33 -25.84
C THR A 408 -2.08 -12.33 -26.93
N GLY A 409 -2.56 -12.56 -28.16
CA GLY A 409 -2.45 -11.58 -29.24
C GLY A 409 -3.30 -10.32 -29.05
N ASP A 410 -4.34 -10.37 -28.21
CA ASP A 410 -5.24 -9.25 -27.90
C ASP A 410 -4.70 -8.37 -26.74
N GLY A 411 -3.83 -8.93 -25.90
CA GLY A 411 -3.34 -8.31 -24.68
C GLY A 411 -3.08 -9.35 -23.59
N TRP A 412 -3.45 -9.04 -22.36
CA TRP A 412 -3.28 -9.97 -21.24
C TRP A 412 -4.47 -9.95 -20.29
N TRP A 413 -4.64 -11.04 -19.55
CA TRP A 413 -5.57 -11.11 -18.42
C TRP A 413 -4.94 -11.84 -17.24
N LEU A 414 -5.43 -11.51 -16.04
CA LEU A 414 -4.99 -12.06 -14.76
C LEU A 414 -6.19 -12.67 -14.03
N LEU A 415 -5.97 -13.81 -13.38
CA LEU A 415 -6.84 -14.36 -12.35
C LEU A 415 -5.97 -14.77 -11.15
N ARG A 416 -6.29 -14.28 -9.95
CA ARG A 416 -5.58 -14.61 -8.71
C ARG A 416 -6.52 -14.73 -7.53
N ALA A 417 -6.10 -15.48 -6.50
CA ALA A 417 -6.78 -15.48 -5.21
C ALA A 417 -6.38 -14.24 -4.40
N SER A 418 -7.34 -13.57 -3.76
CA SER A 418 -7.02 -12.52 -2.80
C SER A 418 -6.41 -13.13 -1.53
N ASN A 419 -5.34 -12.50 -1.01
CA ASN A 419 -4.71 -12.90 0.24
C ASN A 419 -5.40 -12.30 1.49
N THR A 420 -6.33 -11.37 1.28
CA THR A 420 -6.96 -10.60 2.38
C THR A 420 -8.49 -10.70 2.41
N GLN A 421 -9.10 -11.26 1.39
CA GLN A 421 -10.57 -11.38 1.24
C GLN A 421 -10.93 -12.70 0.56
N ASP A 422 -12.16 -13.16 0.80
CA ASP A 422 -12.69 -14.41 0.23
C ASP A 422 -13.19 -14.21 -1.19
N VAL A 423 -12.28 -13.75 -2.07
CA VAL A 423 -12.56 -13.46 -3.47
C VAL A 423 -11.45 -13.91 -4.40
N LEU A 424 -11.83 -14.24 -5.63
CA LEU A 424 -10.91 -14.18 -6.76
C LEU A 424 -10.90 -12.77 -7.33
N VAL A 425 -9.73 -12.35 -7.80
CA VAL A 425 -9.50 -11.07 -8.43
C VAL A 425 -9.07 -11.31 -9.87
N ALA A 426 -9.73 -10.66 -10.81
CA ALA A 426 -9.34 -10.67 -12.21
C ALA A 426 -9.18 -9.27 -12.78
N ARG A 427 -8.30 -9.13 -13.77
CA ARG A 427 -8.07 -7.92 -14.56
C ARG A 427 -7.69 -8.31 -15.98
N ALA A 428 -8.10 -7.50 -16.95
CA ALA A 428 -7.68 -7.65 -18.33
C ALA A 428 -7.29 -6.30 -18.93
N GLU A 429 -6.36 -6.30 -19.87
CA GLU A 429 -5.92 -5.13 -20.62
C GLU A 429 -5.66 -5.53 -22.08
N ALA A 430 -6.14 -4.70 -23.00
CA ALA A 430 -6.03 -4.86 -24.44
C ALA A 430 -5.74 -3.53 -25.13
N ALA A 431 -5.37 -3.60 -26.40
CA ALA A 431 -5.16 -2.41 -27.23
C ALA A 431 -6.49 -1.67 -27.55
N ASP A 432 -7.60 -2.41 -27.62
CA ASP A 432 -8.92 -1.89 -27.94
C ASP A 432 -10.05 -2.64 -27.21
N GLN A 433 -11.27 -2.11 -27.30
CA GLN A 433 -12.45 -2.68 -26.65
C GLN A 433 -12.77 -4.10 -27.16
N SER A 434 -12.61 -4.36 -28.44
CA SER A 434 -12.89 -5.68 -29.03
C SER A 434 -11.94 -6.77 -28.48
N GLY A 435 -10.65 -6.41 -28.34
CA GLY A 435 -9.67 -7.27 -27.68
C GLY A 435 -10.01 -7.50 -26.20
N LEU A 436 -10.39 -6.43 -25.50
CA LEU A 436 -10.78 -6.51 -24.10
C LEU A 436 -11.98 -7.44 -23.90
N ASP A 437 -13.01 -7.33 -24.73
CA ASP A 437 -14.20 -8.19 -24.66
C ASP A 437 -13.84 -9.67 -24.85
N ARG A 438 -12.92 -9.99 -25.77
CA ARG A 438 -12.43 -11.37 -25.95
C ARG A 438 -11.66 -11.89 -24.74
N LEU A 439 -10.82 -11.05 -24.11
CA LEU A 439 -10.08 -11.43 -22.90
C LEU A 439 -11.03 -11.66 -21.72
N VAL A 440 -12.03 -10.82 -21.55
CA VAL A 440 -13.05 -10.97 -20.52
C VAL A 440 -13.84 -12.27 -20.73
N ALA A 441 -14.21 -12.60 -21.97
CA ALA A 441 -14.87 -13.87 -22.30
C ALA A 441 -13.99 -15.09 -21.96
N GLN A 442 -12.65 -15.00 -22.13
CA GLN A 442 -11.72 -16.05 -21.71
C GLN A 442 -11.72 -16.23 -20.19
N ILE A 443 -11.71 -15.14 -19.41
CA ILE A 443 -11.81 -15.19 -17.94
C ILE A 443 -13.10 -15.89 -17.54
N ASP A 444 -14.24 -15.47 -18.11
CA ASP A 444 -15.56 -16.04 -17.79
C ASP A 444 -15.64 -17.54 -18.13
N ASP A 445 -15.07 -17.97 -19.26
CA ASP A 445 -15.00 -19.38 -19.65
C ASP A 445 -14.18 -20.21 -18.65
N GLN A 446 -13.01 -19.69 -18.21
CA GLN A 446 -12.19 -20.38 -17.23
C GLN A 446 -12.86 -20.48 -15.86
N LEU A 447 -13.52 -19.42 -15.42
CA LEU A 447 -14.28 -19.40 -14.16
C LEU A 447 -15.47 -20.35 -14.21
N ALA A 448 -16.24 -20.36 -15.32
CA ALA A 448 -17.37 -21.27 -15.51
C ALA A 448 -16.95 -22.74 -15.44
N LYS A 449 -15.79 -23.11 -16.01
CA LYS A 449 -15.21 -24.47 -15.94
C LYS A 449 -14.85 -24.89 -14.52
N SER A 450 -14.64 -23.91 -13.62
CA SER A 450 -14.40 -24.15 -12.19
C SER A 450 -15.63 -23.89 -11.32
N GLY A 451 -16.81 -23.74 -11.93
CA GLY A 451 -18.08 -23.57 -11.23
C GLY A 451 -18.35 -22.17 -10.69
N VAL A 452 -17.56 -21.17 -11.07
CA VAL A 452 -17.74 -19.77 -10.67
C VAL A 452 -18.43 -19.00 -11.81
N LYS A 453 -19.40 -18.19 -11.47
CA LYS A 453 -20.10 -17.31 -12.44
C LYS A 453 -19.92 -15.86 -12.04
N ARG A 454 -19.79 -14.99 -13.02
CA ARG A 454 -19.88 -13.55 -12.79
C ARG A 454 -21.30 -13.22 -12.32
N VAL A 455 -21.40 -12.62 -11.14
CA VAL A 455 -22.65 -11.98 -10.71
C VAL A 455 -22.67 -10.62 -11.41
N GLU A 456 -23.65 -10.36 -12.25
CA GLU A 456 -23.83 -9.01 -12.82
C GLU A 456 -24.04 -8.05 -11.66
N ALA A 457 -23.17 -7.05 -11.54
CA ALA A 457 -23.35 -5.99 -10.57
C ALA A 457 -24.68 -5.30 -10.90
N THR A 458 -25.67 -5.47 -10.05
CA THR A 458 -26.86 -4.62 -10.06
C THR A 458 -26.38 -3.20 -9.74
N HIS A 459 -26.46 -2.34 -10.75
CA HIS A 459 -26.11 -0.90 -10.69
C HIS A 459 -26.97 -0.14 -9.69
#